data_176b2499e08d72745de6bc2e1ccd3140
#
_entry.id   176b2499e08d72745de6bc2e1ccd3140
#
_cell.length_a   1.000
_cell.length_b   1.000
_cell.length_c   1.000
_cell.angle_alpha   90.00
_cell.angle_beta   90.00
_cell.angle_gamma   90.00
#
_symmetry.space_group_name_H-M   'P 1'
#
loop_
_entity.id
_entity.type
_entity.pdbx_description
1 polymer ?
#
loop_
_entity_poly.entity_id
_entity_poly.type
_entity_poly.pdbx_seq_one_letter_code
_entity_poly.pdbx_strand_id
1 'polypeptide(L)'
;MILRIPSIKIKKNSFVFFISLTLLLQACSSSQVADIEGTATFSTMEEVDKDYVFHKVISGDSLWQISIQYYKNPYLWPNIFKQNSESIYDADLILPGQSLIIHGNIPTRDRLKATKHAKSRGLWVVGYREESDKNFLEND
;
A
#
# COMPACT_ATOMS: atom_id res chain seq x y z
N MET A 1 -40.00 17.60 11.00
CA MET A 1 -39.36 17.96 9.72
C MET A 1 -38.63 16.71 9.26
N ILE A 2 -39.28 15.94 8.35
CA ILE A 2 -38.84 14.60 7.95
C ILE A 2 -38.06 14.73 6.65
N LEU A 3 -36.75 14.44 6.67
CA LEU A 3 -35.89 14.46 5.50
C LEU A 3 -36.12 13.19 4.66
N ARG A 4 -36.59 13.38 3.46
CA ARG A 4 -36.86 12.36 2.44
C ARG A 4 -35.55 11.99 1.73
N ILE A 5 -35.19 10.71 1.80
CA ILE A 5 -34.04 10.13 1.07
C ILE A 5 -34.52 9.78 -0.35
N PRO A 6 -33.81 10.18 -1.42
CA PRO A 6 -34.18 9.82 -2.79
C PRO A 6 -33.78 8.37 -3.11
N SER A 7 -34.74 7.60 -3.63
CA SER A 7 -34.56 6.24 -4.12
C SER A 7 -33.74 6.20 -5.40
N ILE A 8 -32.65 5.43 -5.40
CA ILE A 8 -31.85 5.13 -6.57
C ILE A 8 -32.53 4.00 -7.36
N LYS A 9 -33.01 4.30 -8.59
CA LYS A 9 -33.54 3.31 -9.53
C LYS A 9 -32.39 2.58 -10.23
N ILE A 10 -32.26 1.29 -9.96
CA ILE A 10 -31.35 0.38 -10.67
C ILE A 10 -32.08 -0.09 -11.95
N LYS A 11 -31.54 0.28 -13.12
CA LYS A 11 -31.99 -0.22 -14.42
C LYS A 11 -31.49 -1.66 -14.63
N LYS A 12 -32.39 -2.62 -14.67
CA LYS A 12 -32.14 -3.99 -15.12
C LYS A 12 -32.09 -4.01 -16.66
N ASN A 13 -30.91 -4.21 -17.23
CA ASN A 13 -30.82 -4.58 -18.65
C ASN A 13 -30.93 -6.10 -18.77
N SER A 14 -32.05 -6.49 -19.34
CA SER A 14 -32.35 -7.85 -19.75
C SER A 14 -31.59 -8.15 -21.04
N PHE A 15 -30.61 -9.04 -21.00
CA PHE A 15 -29.97 -9.57 -22.20
C PHE A 15 -30.56 -10.93 -22.53
N VAL A 16 -31.33 -10.97 -23.59
CA VAL A 16 -32.02 -12.15 -24.10
C VAL A 16 -31.00 -13.03 -24.81
N PHE A 17 -30.85 -14.28 -24.34
CA PHE A 17 -30.08 -15.33 -24.98
C PHE A 17 -30.85 -15.91 -26.16
N PHE A 18 -30.30 -15.78 -27.37
CA PHE A 18 -30.72 -16.57 -28.52
C PHE A 18 -29.84 -17.84 -28.59
N ILE A 19 -30.46 -18.97 -28.36
CA ILE A 19 -29.91 -20.28 -28.61
C ILE A 19 -30.17 -20.61 -30.08
N SER A 20 -29.12 -20.74 -30.88
CA SER A 20 -29.21 -21.36 -32.20
C SER A 20 -28.45 -22.69 -32.18
N LEU A 21 -29.22 -23.74 -32.26
CA LEU A 21 -28.83 -25.14 -32.37
C LEU A 21 -28.53 -25.42 -33.85
N THR A 22 -27.30 -25.72 -34.25
CA THR A 22 -26.97 -26.38 -35.49
C THR A 22 -26.01 -27.53 -35.25
N LEU A 23 -26.56 -28.71 -35.41
CA LEU A 23 -25.93 -30.01 -35.44
C LEU A 23 -25.31 -30.23 -36.82
N LEU A 24 -24.00 -30.53 -36.92
CA LEU A 24 -23.41 -31.19 -38.07
C LEU A 24 -22.21 -32.06 -37.63
N LEU A 25 -22.43 -33.36 -37.73
CA LEU A 25 -21.40 -34.40 -37.67
C LEU A 25 -20.49 -34.28 -38.90
N GLN A 26 -19.19 -34.32 -38.72
CA GLN A 26 -18.32 -34.95 -39.67
C GLN A 26 -17.10 -35.60 -38.98
N ALA A 27 -16.85 -36.81 -39.42
CA ALA A 27 -15.89 -37.75 -38.89
C ALA A 27 -14.52 -37.61 -39.52
N CYS A 28 -13.57 -38.14 -38.81
CA CYS A 28 -12.41 -38.93 -39.26
C CYS A 28 -11.13 -38.23 -39.69
N SER A 29 -10.11 -38.63 -38.95
CA SER A 29 -8.79 -39.11 -39.43
C SER A 29 -7.67 -38.08 -39.53
N SER A 30 -6.70 -38.42 -38.78
CA SER A 30 -5.28 -38.41 -39.11
C SER A 30 -4.40 -37.77 -38.06
N SER A 31 -3.65 -38.64 -37.41
CA SER A 31 -2.51 -38.35 -36.57
C SER A 31 -1.48 -37.45 -37.25
N GLN A 32 -1.21 -36.30 -36.66
CA GLN A 32 0.11 -35.66 -36.80
C GLN A 32 0.53 -35.18 -35.41
N VAL A 33 1.58 -35.78 -34.93
CA VAL A 33 2.40 -35.27 -33.81
C VAL A 33 3.05 -34.01 -34.38
N ALA A 34 2.59 -32.87 -33.94
CA ALA A 34 3.28 -31.62 -34.13
C ALA A 34 3.81 -31.18 -32.76
N ASP A 35 5.12 -31.09 -32.73
CA ASP A 35 5.87 -30.52 -31.62
C ASP A 35 5.29 -29.13 -31.29
N ILE A 36 4.57 -29.05 -30.17
CA ILE A 36 4.20 -27.77 -29.59
C ILE A 36 5.40 -27.33 -28.77
N GLU A 37 6.32 -26.63 -29.41
CA GLU A 37 7.11 -25.63 -28.69
C GLU A 37 6.12 -24.62 -28.14
N GLY A 38 5.56 -24.95 -26.98
CA GLY A 38 4.84 -24.01 -26.15
C GLY A 38 5.83 -22.98 -25.66
N THR A 39 6.02 -21.93 -26.45
CA THR A 39 6.54 -20.67 -25.92
C THR A 39 5.51 -20.22 -24.88
N ALA A 40 5.68 -20.72 -23.65
CA ALA A 40 5.09 -20.08 -22.51
C ALA A 40 5.63 -18.65 -22.53
N THR A 41 4.84 -17.72 -23.04
CA THR A 41 5.01 -16.31 -22.70
C THR A 41 4.79 -16.24 -21.22
N PHE A 42 5.88 -16.46 -20.49
CA PHE A 42 6.03 -16.04 -19.12
C PHE A 42 5.80 -14.54 -19.16
N SER A 43 4.58 -14.12 -18.83
CA SER A 43 4.28 -12.72 -18.56
C SER A 43 5.32 -12.31 -17.55
N THR A 44 6.29 -11.53 -18.02
CA THR A 44 7.23 -10.82 -17.17
C THR A 44 6.34 -10.04 -16.21
N MET A 45 6.15 -10.59 -14.99
CA MET A 45 5.74 -9.75 -13.88
C MET A 45 6.78 -8.65 -13.90
N GLU A 46 6.36 -7.44 -14.24
CA GLU A 46 7.16 -6.26 -13.98
C GLU A 46 7.56 -6.39 -12.53
N GLU A 47 8.83 -6.67 -12.30
CA GLU A 47 9.47 -6.56 -11.01
C GLU A 47 9.35 -5.07 -10.68
N VAL A 48 8.22 -4.71 -10.04
CA VAL A 48 8.05 -3.38 -9.46
C VAL A 48 9.22 -3.27 -8.50
N ASP A 49 10.20 -2.46 -8.89
CA ASP A 49 11.37 -2.13 -8.07
C ASP A 49 10.82 -1.58 -6.74
N LYS A 50 10.66 -2.50 -5.78
CA LYS A 50 10.10 -2.18 -4.47
C LYS A 50 11.19 -1.47 -3.68
N ASP A 51 11.28 -0.15 -3.86
CA ASP A 51 12.16 0.73 -3.10
C ASP A 51 11.72 0.84 -1.62
N TYR A 52 11.32 -0.29 -1.02
CA TYR A 52 11.00 -0.37 0.39
C TYR A 52 11.37 -1.74 0.99
N VAL A 53 11.62 -1.73 2.29
CA VAL A 53 11.83 -2.93 3.10
C VAL A 53 10.83 -2.97 4.24
N PHE A 54 10.57 -4.18 4.76
CA PHE A 54 9.80 -4.35 5.99
C PHE A 54 10.76 -4.44 7.18
N HIS A 55 10.52 -3.62 8.21
CA HIS A 55 11.16 -3.72 9.50
C HIS A 55 10.21 -4.31 10.52
N LYS A 56 10.59 -5.43 11.15
CA LYS A 56 9.81 -6.00 12.25
C LYS A 56 10.28 -5.37 13.56
N VAL A 57 9.41 -4.64 14.23
CA VAL A 57 9.70 -3.96 15.48
C VAL A 57 10.06 -4.98 16.57
N ILE A 58 11.16 -4.75 17.25
CA ILE A 58 11.61 -5.52 18.41
C ILE A 58 11.53 -4.67 19.68
N SER A 59 11.64 -5.33 20.85
CA SER A 59 11.63 -4.62 22.12
C SER A 59 12.81 -3.64 22.22
N GLY A 60 12.51 -2.39 22.56
CA GLY A 60 13.47 -1.30 22.64
C GLY A 60 13.61 -0.45 21.38
N ASP A 61 12.94 -0.81 20.27
CA ASP A 61 12.90 0.04 19.08
C ASP A 61 12.10 1.31 19.31
N SER A 62 12.50 2.35 18.58
CA SER A 62 11.76 3.59 18.42
C SER A 62 11.89 4.05 16.97
N LEU A 63 10.96 4.87 16.48
CA LEU A 63 11.06 5.44 15.14
C LEU A 63 12.35 6.23 14.93
N TRP A 64 12.86 6.84 15.99
CA TRP A 64 14.16 7.52 16.01
C TRP A 64 15.32 6.58 15.69
N GLN A 65 15.40 5.44 16.39
CA GLN A 65 16.46 4.45 16.19
C GLN A 65 16.34 3.77 14.82
N ILE A 66 15.13 3.42 14.40
CA ILE A 66 14.86 2.84 13.09
C ILE A 66 15.29 3.84 11.98
N SER A 67 15.01 5.13 12.17
CA SER A 67 15.45 6.18 11.25
C SER A 67 16.98 6.30 11.15
N ILE A 68 17.71 6.14 12.27
CA ILE A 68 19.17 6.06 12.24
C ILE A 68 19.64 4.83 11.45
N GLN A 69 19.00 3.69 11.66
CA GLN A 69 19.40 2.44 11.03
C GLN A 69 19.28 2.52 9.50
N TYR A 70 18.15 2.98 8.99
CA TYR A 70 17.85 2.96 7.55
C TYR A 70 18.29 4.24 6.82
N TYR A 71 18.12 5.41 7.42
CA TYR A 71 18.37 6.70 6.76
C TYR A 71 19.68 7.36 7.21
N LYS A 72 20.38 6.80 8.21
CA LYS A 72 21.57 7.42 8.84
C LYS A 72 21.28 8.83 9.39
N ASN A 73 20.01 9.14 9.60
CA ASN A 73 19.55 10.45 10.07
C ASN A 73 18.29 10.28 10.96
N PRO A 74 18.40 10.51 12.28
CA PRO A 74 17.29 10.35 13.19
C PRO A 74 16.12 11.27 12.89
N TYR A 75 16.37 12.50 12.38
CA TYR A 75 15.32 13.49 12.09
C TYR A 75 14.41 13.12 10.92
N LEU A 76 14.62 11.96 10.29
CA LEU A 76 13.75 11.44 9.23
C LEU A 76 12.69 10.46 9.75
N TRP A 77 12.61 10.23 11.07
CA TRP A 77 11.58 9.38 11.66
C TRP A 77 10.14 9.76 11.26
N PRO A 78 9.79 11.06 11.00
CA PRO A 78 8.44 11.40 10.61
C PRO A 78 8.03 10.81 9.25
N ASN A 79 9.01 10.52 8.36
CA ASN A 79 8.68 9.80 7.11
C ASN A 79 8.25 8.36 7.38
N ILE A 80 8.90 7.67 8.32
CA ILE A 80 8.49 6.31 8.73
C ILE A 80 7.09 6.35 9.33
N PHE A 81 6.83 7.32 10.20
CA PHE A 81 5.51 7.53 10.79
C PHE A 81 4.43 7.75 9.72
N LYS A 82 4.69 8.63 8.75
CA LYS A 82 3.77 8.93 7.66
C LYS A 82 3.47 7.71 6.80
N GLN A 83 4.50 6.95 6.41
CA GLN A 83 4.37 5.74 5.61
C GLN A 83 3.56 4.64 6.30
N ASN A 84 3.48 4.67 7.64
CA ASN A 84 2.82 3.67 8.46
C ASN A 84 1.66 4.25 9.30
N SER A 85 1.12 5.40 8.92
CA SER A 85 0.13 6.16 9.70
C SER A 85 -1.20 5.42 9.91
N GLU A 86 -1.50 4.42 9.09
CA GLU A 86 -2.64 3.52 9.25
C GLU A 86 -2.43 2.50 10.39
N SER A 87 -1.18 2.10 10.65
CA SER A 87 -0.82 1.11 11.66
C SER A 87 -0.21 1.72 12.92
N ILE A 88 0.33 2.94 12.82
CA ILE A 88 0.89 3.71 13.93
C ILE A 88 -0.04 4.89 14.25
N TYR A 89 -0.75 4.81 15.37
CA TYR A 89 -1.58 5.91 15.83
C TYR A 89 -0.75 7.03 16.46
N ASP A 90 0.20 6.67 17.30
CA ASP A 90 1.09 7.55 18.05
C ASP A 90 2.55 7.30 17.65
N ALA A 91 3.25 8.36 17.23
CA ALA A 91 4.64 8.26 16.79
C ALA A 91 5.63 7.82 17.90
N ASP A 92 5.24 7.98 19.15
CA ASP A 92 6.05 7.58 20.32
C ASP A 92 5.72 6.18 20.83
N LEU A 93 4.73 5.51 20.20
CA LEU A 93 4.27 4.19 20.62
C LEU A 93 4.24 3.21 19.45
N ILE A 94 5.32 2.49 19.24
CA ILE A 94 5.38 1.31 18.38
C ILE A 94 5.52 0.05 19.25
N LEU A 95 4.90 -1.04 18.79
CA LEU A 95 4.83 -2.27 19.60
C LEU A 95 5.69 -3.38 18.98
N PRO A 96 6.40 -4.17 19.82
CA PRO A 96 7.12 -5.35 19.34
C PRO A 96 6.20 -6.27 18.52
N GLY A 97 6.70 -6.72 17.36
CA GLY A 97 5.96 -7.55 16.42
C GLY A 97 5.24 -6.77 15.32
N GLN A 98 5.07 -5.45 15.42
CA GLN A 98 4.60 -4.63 14.28
C GLN A 98 5.53 -4.75 13.09
N SER A 99 4.98 -4.72 11.88
CA SER A 99 5.75 -4.67 10.63
C SER A 99 5.61 -3.27 10.03
N LEU A 100 6.72 -2.57 9.91
CA LEU A 100 6.77 -1.22 9.37
C LEU A 100 7.34 -1.22 7.96
N ILE A 101 6.74 -0.46 7.07
CA ILE A 101 7.25 -0.19 5.72
C ILE A 101 8.28 0.93 5.82
N ILE A 102 9.48 0.71 5.27
CA ILE A 102 10.57 1.69 5.23
C ILE A 102 10.95 1.91 3.77
N HIS A 103 10.58 3.04 3.20
CA HIS A 103 10.99 3.41 1.84
C HIS A 103 12.44 3.88 1.82
N GLY A 104 13.24 3.35 0.89
CA GLY A 104 14.65 3.69 0.73
C GLY A 104 14.86 5.09 0.16
N ASN A 105 14.04 5.46 -0.82
CA ASN A 105 14.16 6.72 -1.53
C ASN A 105 13.13 7.75 -1.03
N ILE A 106 13.58 8.69 -0.21
CA ILE A 106 12.75 9.79 0.29
C ILE A 106 13.07 11.04 -0.51
N PRO A 107 12.06 11.65 -1.19
CA PRO A 107 12.25 12.92 -1.91
C PRO A 107 12.84 14.02 -1.02
N THR A 108 13.65 14.89 -1.59
CA THR A 108 14.30 15.98 -0.83
C THR A 108 13.29 16.86 -0.11
N ARG A 109 12.13 17.16 -0.74
CA ARG A 109 11.05 17.92 -0.12
C ARG A 109 10.57 17.27 1.18
N ASP A 110 10.37 15.95 1.15
CA ASP A 110 9.82 15.21 2.30
C ASP A 110 10.87 15.06 3.40
N ARG A 111 12.16 14.92 3.04
CA ARG A 111 13.26 14.98 4.01
C ARG A 111 13.30 16.31 4.74
N LEU A 112 13.09 17.42 4.03
CA LEU A 112 13.07 18.77 4.64
C LEU A 112 11.86 18.96 5.56
N LYS A 113 10.66 18.53 5.12
CA LYS A 113 9.43 18.57 5.93
C LYS A 113 9.59 17.74 7.21
N ALA A 114 10.05 16.49 7.08
CA ALA A 114 10.28 15.61 8.22
C ALA A 114 11.29 16.19 9.21
N THR A 115 12.43 16.69 8.71
CA THR A 115 13.45 17.30 9.56
C THR A 115 12.93 18.53 10.30
N LYS A 116 12.15 19.36 9.63
CA LYS A 116 11.51 20.53 10.26
C LYS A 116 10.55 20.08 11.35
N HIS A 117 9.66 19.14 11.06
CA HIS A 117 8.70 18.60 12.01
C HIS A 117 9.41 17.99 13.23
N ALA A 118 10.37 17.08 13.02
CA ALA A 118 11.11 16.42 14.10
C ALA A 118 11.82 17.41 15.07
N LYS A 119 12.24 18.57 14.55
CA LYS A 119 12.91 19.61 15.36
C LYS A 119 11.95 20.55 16.08
N SER A 120 10.71 20.68 15.60
CA SER A 120 9.71 21.63 16.11
C SER A 120 8.51 20.99 16.80
N ARG A 121 8.51 19.64 16.94
CA ARG A 121 7.36 18.89 17.42
C ARG A 121 6.85 19.30 18.81
N GLY A 122 7.72 19.69 19.73
CA GLY A 122 7.35 20.08 21.09
C GLY A 122 7.20 18.89 22.05
N LEU A 123 6.41 19.08 23.10
CA LEU A 123 6.14 18.04 24.10
C LEU A 123 5.24 16.94 23.51
N TRP A 124 5.40 15.73 24.02
CA TRP A 124 4.69 14.54 23.59
C TRP A 124 4.16 13.74 24.79
N VAL A 125 3.08 13.00 24.57
CA VAL A 125 2.46 12.12 25.59
C VAL A 125 2.20 10.77 24.94
N VAL A 126 2.79 9.71 25.50
CA VAL A 126 2.61 8.34 25.00
C VAL A 126 1.13 7.94 25.00
N GLY A 127 0.66 7.39 23.91
CA GLY A 127 -0.73 6.99 23.71
C GLY A 127 -1.62 8.10 23.13
N TYR A 128 -1.06 9.27 22.84
CA TYR A 128 -1.78 10.39 22.25
C TYR A 128 -1.11 10.85 20.95
N ARG A 129 -1.91 11.09 19.91
CA ARG A 129 -1.39 11.70 18.67
C ARG A 129 -1.46 13.22 18.81
N GLU A 130 -0.31 13.86 18.92
CA GLU A 130 -0.18 15.32 19.04
C GLU A 130 -0.73 16.04 17.83
N GLU A 131 -1.20 17.28 18.04
CA GLU A 131 -1.73 18.13 16.97
C GLU A 131 -0.67 18.43 15.89
N SER A 132 0.59 18.55 16.29
CA SER A 132 1.71 18.71 15.37
C SER A 132 1.89 17.51 14.44
N ASP A 133 1.67 16.29 14.96
CA ASP A 133 1.75 15.04 14.18
C ASP A 133 0.58 14.91 13.21
N LYS A 134 -0.64 15.28 13.63
CA LYS A 134 -1.81 15.33 12.74
C LYS A 134 -1.56 16.28 11.58
N ASN A 135 -1.13 17.51 11.90
CA ASN A 135 -0.81 18.53 10.89
C ASN A 135 0.30 18.09 9.93
N PHE A 136 1.29 17.32 10.42
CA PHE A 136 2.34 16.76 9.56
C PHE A 136 1.81 15.72 8.60
N LEU A 137 0.87 14.88 9.02
CA LEU A 137 0.25 13.86 8.18
C LEU A 137 -0.68 14.44 7.10
N GLU A 138 -1.39 15.54 7.42
CA GLU A 138 -2.39 16.14 6.55
C GLU A 138 -1.80 17.10 5.50
N ASN A 139 -0.63 17.69 5.78
CA ASN A 139 0.01 18.68 4.90
C ASN A 139 1.00 18.04 3.93
N ASP A 140 0.48 17.55 2.81
CA ASP A 140 1.28 17.10 1.66
C ASP A 140 1.67 18.21 0.70
#